data_5a4ab3c4241bb24db2319cdb9b649f84
#
_entry.id   5a4ab3c4241bb24db2319cdb9b649f84
#
_cell.length_a   1.000
_cell.length_b   1.000
_cell.length_c   1.000
_cell.angle_alpha   90.00
_cell.angle_beta   90.00
_cell.angle_gamma   90.00
#
_symmetry.space_group_name_H-M   'P 1'
#
loop_
_entity.id
_entity.type
_entity.pdbx_description
1 polymer ?
#
loop_
_entity_poly.entity_id
_entity_poly.type
_entity_poly.pdbx_seq_one_letter_code
_entity_poly.pdbx_strand_id
1 'polypeptide(L)'
;MKIPNIRLQNQQLLNPLFCQPKELVSWLGAMQAQNYSMVKWAVGMRLKSATIQTVEEALRKGEILRTHVMRPTWHLVAAEDIRWMLKLSARRIKSANDSFAKGYNLEITDELYAKSYNLLEKILCGNKSLTKQEIAEHFCCSGILVEADNHRMTRFMVRAEQEGIVCS
;
A
#
# COMPACT_ATOMS: atom_id res chain seq x y z
N MET A 1 -18.77 -23.64 21.84
CA MET A 1 -18.31 -22.23 21.74
C MET A 1 -19.30 -21.46 20.86
N LYS A 2 -19.68 -20.22 21.24
CA LYS A 2 -20.65 -19.44 20.45
C LYS A 2 -19.96 -18.87 19.18
N ILE A 3 -20.67 -18.82 18.05
CA ILE A 3 -20.13 -18.31 16.75
C ILE A 3 -19.41 -16.95 16.88
N PRO A 4 -19.94 -15.96 17.65
CA PRO A 4 -19.22 -14.68 17.82
C PRO A 4 -17.82 -14.86 18.42
N ASN A 5 -17.66 -15.73 19.40
CA ASN A 5 -16.36 -15.97 20.04
C ASN A 5 -15.35 -16.61 19.07
N ILE A 6 -15.82 -17.54 18.20
CA ILE A 6 -14.97 -18.13 17.15
C ILE A 6 -14.48 -17.05 16.18
N ARG A 7 -15.37 -16.13 15.77
CA ARG A 7 -15.01 -15.01 14.89
C ARG A 7 -13.97 -14.08 15.53
N LEU A 8 -14.16 -13.72 16.80
CA LEU A 8 -13.20 -12.87 17.52
C LEU A 8 -11.84 -13.57 17.68
N GLN A 9 -11.85 -14.87 17.96
CA GLN A 9 -10.62 -15.66 18.07
C GLN A 9 -9.89 -15.73 16.72
N ASN A 10 -10.59 -16.01 15.63
CA ASN A 10 -10.00 -16.05 14.30
C ASN A 10 -9.50 -14.67 13.83
N GLN A 11 -10.08 -13.59 14.35
CA GLN A 11 -9.61 -12.22 14.13
C GLN A 11 -8.48 -11.80 15.09
N GLN A 12 -7.98 -12.72 15.92
CA GLN A 12 -6.96 -12.45 16.93
C GLN A 12 -7.35 -11.35 17.94
N LEU A 13 -8.67 -11.15 18.16
CA LEU A 13 -9.21 -10.17 19.11
C LEU A 13 -9.54 -10.80 20.47
N LEU A 14 -9.64 -12.11 20.53
CA LEU A 14 -9.82 -12.89 21.73
C LEU A 14 -8.66 -13.89 21.83
N ASN A 15 -7.84 -13.75 22.89
CA ASN A 15 -6.62 -14.54 23.08
C ASN A 15 -5.64 -14.46 21.90
N PRO A 16 -5.05 -13.29 21.61
CA PRO A 16 -4.09 -13.12 20.53
C PRO A 16 -2.95 -14.14 20.62
N LEU A 17 -2.52 -14.69 19.48
CA LEU A 17 -1.45 -15.69 19.41
C LEU A 17 -0.09 -15.06 19.11
N PHE A 18 -0.06 -13.96 18.36
CA PHE A 18 1.14 -13.35 17.80
C PHE A 18 1.71 -12.25 18.70
N CYS A 19 3.03 -12.10 18.66
CA CYS A 19 3.75 -11.02 19.32
C CYS A 19 4.26 -9.97 18.31
N GLN A 20 4.47 -10.37 17.06
CA GLN A 20 5.06 -9.53 16.02
C GLN A 20 4.01 -9.11 14.98
N PRO A 21 4.02 -7.82 14.53
CA PRO A 21 3.11 -7.34 13.48
C PRO A 21 3.19 -8.15 12.19
N LYS A 22 4.40 -8.54 11.77
CA LYS A 22 4.61 -9.34 10.55
C LYS A 22 3.86 -10.67 10.61
N GLU A 23 3.98 -11.40 11.71
CA GLU A 23 3.33 -12.71 11.89
C GLU A 23 1.81 -12.59 11.83
N LEU A 24 1.25 -11.57 12.48
CA LEU A 24 -0.18 -11.30 12.47
C LEU A 24 -0.68 -10.94 11.07
N VAL A 25 0.01 -10.03 10.38
CA VAL A 25 -0.39 -9.58 9.05
C VAL A 25 -0.29 -10.72 8.04
N SER A 26 0.75 -11.53 8.11
CA SER A 26 0.89 -12.75 7.30
C SER A 26 -0.22 -13.76 7.58
N TRP A 27 -0.57 -14.00 8.86
CA TRP A 27 -1.68 -14.85 9.27
C TRP A 27 -3.03 -14.41 8.68
N LEU A 28 -3.30 -13.10 8.68
CA LEU A 28 -4.54 -12.54 8.12
C LEU A 28 -4.49 -12.40 6.59
N GLY A 29 -3.31 -12.58 5.99
CA GLY A 29 -3.02 -12.37 4.58
C GLY A 29 -2.93 -10.90 4.22
N ALA A 30 -3.99 -10.14 4.41
CA ALA A 30 -4.01 -8.69 4.22
C ALA A 30 -4.98 -8.02 5.18
N MET A 31 -4.63 -6.84 5.67
CA MET A 31 -5.49 -6.02 6.53
C MET A 31 -5.82 -4.71 5.84
N GLN A 32 -7.12 -4.36 5.77
CA GLN A 32 -7.53 -3.09 5.18
C GLN A 32 -6.87 -1.91 5.91
N ALA A 33 -6.23 -1.01 5.15
CA ALA A 33 -5.38 0.07 5.64
C ALA A 33 -5.78 1.44 5.07
N GLN A 34 -7.07 1.65 4.82
CA GLN A 34 -7.57 2.88 4.22
C GLN A 34 -7.28 4.09 5.11
N ASN A 35 -7.45 3.94 6.41
CA ASN A 35 -7.02 4.93 7.40
C ASN A 35 -5.72 4.45 8.06
N TYR A 36 -4.64 5.20 7.85
CA TYR A 36 -3.29 4.84 8.29
C TYR A 36 -3.16 4.77 9.83
N SER A 37 -3.76 5.70 10.55
CA SER A 37 -3.72 5.69 12.02
C SER A 37 -4.53 4.52 12.57
N MET A 38 -5.71 4.26 12.03
CA MET A 38 -6.59 3.21 12.50
C MET A 38 -6.05 1.81 12.21
N VAL A 39 -5.33 1.60 11.11
CA VAL A 39 -4.76 0.28 10.83
C VAL A 39 -3.62 -0.06 11.79
N LYS A 40 -2.81 0.91 12.21
CA LYS A 40 -1.78 0.69 13.24
C LYS A 40 -2.41 0.24 14.55
N TRP A 41 -3.49 0.90 14.96
CA TRP A 41 -4.25 0.49 16.13
C TRP A 41 -4.89 -0.89 15.94
N ALA A 42 -5.46 -1.17 14.75
CA ALA A 42 -6.08 -2.46 14.44
C ALA A 42 -5.07 -3.63 14.47
N VAL A 43 -3.81 -3.39 14.08
CA VAL A 43 -2.73 -4.38 14.26
C VAL A 43 -2.41 -4.55 15.75
N GLY A 44 -2.17 -3.45 16.47
CA GLY A 44 -1.75 -3.48 17.87
C GLY A 44 -2.73 -4.23 18.77
N MET A 45 -4.04 -4.01 18.61
CA MET A 45 -5.06 -4.67 19.43
C MET A 45 -5.19 -6.19 19.20
N ARG A 46 -4.54 -6.74 18.18
CA ARG A 46 -4.52 -8.17 17.81
C ARG A 46 -3.22 -8.86 18.21
N LEU A 47 -2.31 -8.15 18.85
CA LEU A 47 -1.05 -8.70 19.36
C LEU A 47 -1.15 -8.93 20.87
N LYS A 48 -0.38 -9.89 21.40
CA LYS A 48 -0.34 -10.18 22.85
C LYS A 48 0.10 -8.98 23.66
N SER A 49 1.07 -8.24 23.14
CA SER A 49 1.62 -7.05 23.76
C SER A 49 2.21 -6.18 22.64
N ALA A 50 1.65 -5.02 22.42
CA ALA A 50 2.15 -4.10 21.43
C ALA A 50 1.86 -2.65 21.80
N THR A 51 2.74 -1.77 21.36
CA THR A 51 2.54 -0.33 21.34
C THR A 51 2.42 0.13 19.89
N ILE A 52 2.01 1.37 19.69
CA ILE A 52 2.00 1.96 18.36
C ILE A 52 3.39 1.94 17.73
N GLN A 53 4.44 2.16 18.54
CA GLN A 53 5.84 2.12 18.12
C GLN A 53 6.26 0.74 17.58
N THR A 54 5.73 -0.34 18.17
CA THR A 54 5.98 -1.71 17.65
C THR A 54 5.52 -1.86 16.20
N VAL A 55 4.35 -1.32 15.87
CA VAL A 55 3.79 -1.38 14.52
C VAL A 55 4.52 -0.43 13.57
N GLU A 56 4.86 0.77 14.03
CA GLU A 56 5.63 1.74 13.26
C GLU A 56 7.04 1.24 12.93
N GLU A 57 7.67 0.55 13.86
CA GLU A 57 8.98 -0.05 13.64
C GLU A 57 8.93 -1.17 12.59
N ALA A 58 7.90 -2.00 12.59
CA ALA A 58 7.70 -3.03 11.58
C ALA A 58 7.48 -2.42 10.18
N LEU A 59 6.74 -1.31 10.08
CA LEU A 59 6.60 -0.53 8.85
C LEU A 59 7.94 0.07 8.42
N ARG A 60 8.66 0.73 9.32
CA ARG A 60 9.96 1.35 9.05
C ARG A 60 11.02 0.37 8.59
N LYS A 61 11.02 -0.86 9.13
CA LYS A 61 11.90 -1.96 8.72
C LYS A 61 11.47 -2.63 7.41
N GLY A 62 10.31 -2.30 6.89
CA GLY A 62 9.74 -2.97 5.72
C GLY A 62 9.32 -4.41 5.98
N GLU A 63 9.06 -4.80 7.22
CA GLU A 63 8.54 -6.13 7.58
C GLU A 63 7.07 -6.29 7.17
N ILE A 64 6.32 -5.21 7.26
CA ILE A 64 4.97 -5.05 6.74
C ILE A 64 4.93 -3.82 5.84
N LEU A 65 4.18 -3.89 4.76
CA LEU A 65 4.11 -2.85 3.74
C LEU A 65 2.66 -2.44 3.51
N ARG A 66 2.46 -1.15 3.20
CA ARG A 66 1.14 -0.64 2.83
C ARG A 66 1.09 -0.44 1.33
N THR A 67 0.13 -1.06 0.66
CA THR A 67 0.00 -1.02 -0.80
C THR A 67 -1.43 -1.26 -1.25
N HIS A 68 -1.72 -0.99 -2.53
CA HIS A 68 -2.99 -1.34 -3.14
C HIS A 68 -2.96 -2.79 -3.63
N VAL A 69 -3.79 -3.65 -3.01
CA VAL A 69 -3.99 -5.04 -3.44
C VAL A 69 -5.48 -5.41 -3.43
N MET A 70 -5.83 -6.54 -4.03
CA MET A 70 -7.18 -7.11 -4.14
C MET A 70 -8.13 -6.21 -4.96
N ARG A 71 -8.97 -5.47 -4.30
CA ARG A 71 -9.64 -4.29 -4.87
C ARG A 71 -8.66 -3.14 -4.71
N PRO A 72 -8.64 -2.12 -5.57
CA PRO A 72 -7.68 -1.01 -5.46
C PRO A 72 -7.94 -0.16 -4.21
N THR A 73 -7.75 -0.77 -3.06
CA THR A 73 -7.84 -0.18 -1.73
C THR A 73 -6.57 -0.47 -0.96
N TRP A 74 -6.20 0.43 -0.06
CA TRP A 74 -5.03 0.28 0.78
C TRP A 74 -5.14 -0.93 1.72
N HIS A 75 -4.09 -1.75 1.74
CA HIS A 75 -3.92 -2.87 2.67
C HIS A 75 -2.52 -2.87 3.27
N LEU A 76 -2.40 -3.40 4.49
CA LEU A 76 -1.13 -3.90 5.02
C LEU A 76 -0.98 -5.35 4.59
N VAL A 77 0.22 -5.68 4.14
CA VAL A 77 0.64 -7.04 3.75
C VAL A 77 2.02 -7.33 4.34
N ALA A 78 2.34 -8.59 4.57
CA ALA A 78 3.70 -8.96 4.93
C ALA A 78 4.62 -8.77 3.70
N ALA A 79 5.87 -8.33 3.93
CA ALA A 79 6.80 -8.03 2.85
C ALA A 79 7.07 -9.25 1.94
N GLU A 80 7.07 -10.46 2.50
CA GLU A 80 7.24 -11.70 1.75
C GLU A 80 6.07 -12.03 0.82
N ASP A 81 4.88 -11.50 1.10
CA ASP A 81 3.64 -11.78 0.36
C ASP A 81 3.34 -10.75 -0.74
N ILE A 82 3.96 -9.57 -0.71
CA ILE A 82 3.58 -8.46 -1.59
C ILE A 82 3.65 -8.84 -3.08
N ARG A 83 4.69 -9.56 -3.51
CA ARG A 83 4.91 -9.84 -4.94
C ARG A 83 3.82 -10.70 -5.55
N TRP A 84 3.43 -11.79 -4.87
CA TRP A 84 2.36 -12.64 -5.38
C TRP A 84 0.98 -11.98 -5.27
N MET A 85 0.74 -11.17 -4.23
CA MET A 85 -0.51 -10.41 -4.08
C MET A 85 -0.67 -9.34 -5.16
N LEU A 86 0.39 -8.61 -5.49
CA LEU A 86 0.39 -7.66 -6.60
C LEU A 86 0.09 -8.38 -7.92
N LYS A 87 0.77 -9.50 -8.20
CA LYS A 87 0.55 -10.30 -9.40
C LYS A 87 -0.89 -10.80 -9.51
N LEU A 88 -1.46 -11.30 -8.42
CA LEU A 88 -2.86 -11.76 -8.36
C LEU A 88 -3.84 -10.61 -8.60
N SER A 89 -3.55 -9.42 -8.10
CA SER A 89 -4.42 -8.25 -8.15
C SER A 89 -4.24 -7.41 -9.42
N ALA A 90 -3.14 -7.59 -10.16
CA ALA A 90 -2.66 -6.72 -11.23
C ALA A 90 -3.74 -6.32 -12.25
N ARG A 91 -4.43 -7.32 -12.83
CA ARG A 91 -5.48 -7.08 -13.84
C ARG A 91 -6.61 -6.20 -13.31
N ARG A 92 -7.01 -6.44 -12.07
CA ARG A 92 -8.13 -5.73 -11.43
C ARG A 92 -7.74 -4.30 -11.07
N ILE A 93 -6.53 -4.11 -10.53
CA ILE A 93 -6.00 -2.79 -10.18
C ILE A 93 -5.82 -1.96 -11.45
N LYS A 94 -5.21 -2.54 -12.50
CA LYS A 94 -5.07 -1.87 -13.79
C LYS A 94 -6.41 -1.41 -14.36
N SER A 95 -7.37 -2.31 -14.47
CA SER A 95 -8.70 -2.00 -15.00
C SER A 95 -9.41 -0.90 -14.20
N ALA A 96 -9.34 -0.93 -12.87
CA ALA A 96 -9.94 0.10 -12.04
C ALA A 96 -9.22 1.45 -12.19
N ASN A 97 -7.87 1.44 -12.28
CA ASN A 97 -7.08 2.64 -12.50
C ASN A 97 -7.41 3.29 -13.86
N ASP A 98 -7.49 2.49 -14.91
CA ASP A 98 -7.81 2.95 -16.27
C ASP A 98 -9.25 3.48 -16.36
N SER A 99 -10.21 2.81 -15.71
CA SER A 99 -11.60 3.28 -15.63
C SER A 99 -11.72 4.60 -14.90
N PHE A 100 -10.97 4.78 -13.82
CA PHE A 100 -10.93 6.04 -13.09
C PHE A 100 -10.32 7.16 -13.94
N ALA A 101 -9.19 6.89 -14.60
CA ALA A 101 -8.55 7.86 -15.50
C ALA A 101 -9.53 8.33 -16.59
N LYS A 102 -10.27 7.40 -17.20
CA LYS A 102 -11.32 7.70 -18.16
C LYS A 102 -12.44 8.57 -17.59
N GLY A 103 -12.94 8.24 -16.40
CA GLY A 103 -14.03 8.96 -15.74
C GLY A 103 -13.68 10.41 -15.41
N TYR A 104 -12.42 10.74 -15.24
CA TYR A 104 -11.91 12.09 -14.99
C TYR A 104 -11.25 12.74 -16.21
N ASN A 105 -11.40 12.13 -17.41
CA ASN A 105 -10.77 12.59 -18.64
C ASN A 105 -9.26 12.85 -18.51
N LEU A 106 -8.58 11.97 -17.75
CA LEU A 106 -7.12 12.05 -17.58
C LEU A 106 -6.45 11.36 -18.77
N GLU A 107 -5.82 12.13 -19.61
CA GLU A 107 -5.00 11.62 -20.72
C GLU A 107 -3.63 11.17 -20.19
N ILE A 108 -3.54 9.89 -19.79
CA ILE A 108 -2.29 9.29 -19.33
C ILE A 108 -1.93 8.15 -20.28
N THR A 109 -0.89 8.34 -21.08
CA THR A 109 -0.39 7.32 -22.03
C THR A 109 0.54 6.32 -21.34
N ASP A 110 0.75 5.15 -21.94
CA ASP A 110 1.70 4.15 -21.44
C ASP A 110 3.14 4.70 -21.43
N GLU A 111 3.50 5.59 -22.37
CA GLU A 111 4.81 6.28 -22.37
C GLU A 111 4.95 7.20 -21.15
N LEU A 112 3.87 7.86 -20.75
CA LEU A 112 3.89 8.73 -19.57
C LEU A 112 4.02 7.91 -18.28
N TYR A 113 3.39 6.75 -18.21
CA TYR A 113 3.63 5.78 -17.13
C TYR A 113 5.08 5.32 -17.09
N ALA A 114 5.67 4.92 -18.24
CA ALA A 114 7.06 4.50 -18.31
C ALA A 114 8.03 5.61 -17.88
N LYS A 115 7.80 6.85 -18.29
CA LYS A 115 8.58 8.01 -17.81
C LYS A 115 8.47 8.18 -16.30
N SER A 116 7.26 8.02 -15.74
CA SER A 116 7.05 8.12 -14.30
C SER A 116 7.81 7.03 -13.52
N TYR A 117 7.84 5.79 -14.03
CA TYR A 117 8.58 4.68 -13.41
C TYR A 117 10.08 4.95 -13.37
N ASN A 118 10.67 5.34 -14.51
CA ASN A 118 12.09 5.68 -14.58
C ASN A 118 12.47 6.82 -13.62
N LEU A 119 11.59 7.81 -13.47
CA LEU A 119 11.83 8.90 -12.54
C LEU A 119 11.72 8.42 -11.08
N LEU A 120 10.69 7.63 -10.73
CA LEU A 120 10.53 7.08 -9.38
C LEU A 120 11.73 6.23 -8.98
N GLU A 121 12.20 5.33 -9.83
CA GLU A 121 13.41 4.53 -9.57
C GLU A 121 14.63 5.41 -9.31
N LYS A 122 14.79 6.48 -10.08
CA LYS A 122 15.92 7.42 -9.92
C LYS A 122 15.85 8.21 -8.61
N ILE A 123 14.69 8.78 -8.26
CA ILE A 123 14.56 9.65 -7.08
C ILE A 123 14.53 8.87 -5.77
N LEU A 124 14.06 7.61 -5.80
CA LEU A 124 13.98 6.72 -4.64
C LEU A 124 15.21 5.80 -4.50
N CYS A 125 16.18 5.89 -5.42
CA CYS A 125 17.41 5.11 -5.36
C CYS A 125 18.16 5.34 -4.04
N GLY A 126 18.71 4.26 -3.45
CA GLY A 126 19.48 4.32 -2.21
C GLY A 126 18.63 4.32 -0.94
N ASN A 127 17.51 3.63 -0.94
CA ASN A 127 16.57 3.53 0.20
C ASN A 127 16.00 4.88 0.67
N LYS A 128 15.80 5.80 -0.27
CA LYS A 128 15.13 7.06 0.02
C LYS A 128 13.62 6.87 0.10
N SER A 129 13.00 7.58 1.02
CA SER A 129 11.54 7.73 1.10
C SER A 129 11.16 9.19 0.87
N LEU A 130 10.16 9.42 0.04
CA LEU A 130 9.63 10.72 -0.29
C LEU A 130 8.13 10.76 -0.02
N THR A 131 7.65 11.92 0.40
CA THR A 131 6.21 12.16 0.50
C THR A 131 5.59 12.28 -0.90
N LYS A 132 4.29 12.08 -0.98
CA LYS A 132 3.55 12.27 -2.24
C LYS A 132 3.74 13.68 -2.82
N GLN A 133 3.89 14.68 -1.95
CA GLN A 133 4.12 16.06 -2.37
C GLN A 133 5.50 16.24 -3.01
N GLU A 134 6.57 15.74 -2.38
CA GLU A 134 7.92 15.78 -2.93
C GLU A 134 8.01 15.04 -4.28
N ILE A 135 7.34 13.88 -4.41
CA ILE A 135 7.28 13.17 -5.69
C ILE A 135 6.54 14.01 -6.75
N ALA A 136 5.43 14.68 -6.39
CA ALA A 136 4.70 15.54 -7.29
C ALA A 136 5.56 16.72 -7.79
N GLU A 137 6.37 17.31 -6.94
CA GLU A 137 7.34 18.37 -7.32
C GLU A 137 8.36 17.85 -8.35
N HIS A 138 8.91 16.65 -8.12
CA HIS A 138 9.80 16.01 -9.11
C HIS A 138 9.09 15.73 -10.44
N PHE A 139 7.82 15.32 -10.40
CA PHE A 139 7.04 15.06 -11.61
C PHE A 139 6.75 16.34 -12.39
N CYS A 140 6.46 17.45 -11.72
CA CYS A 140 6.31 18.77 -12.34
C CYS A 140 7.63 19.24 -12.98
N CYS A 141 8.74 19.16 -12.25
CA CYS A 141 10.07 19.54 -12.77
C CYS A 141 10.50 18.72 -14.00
N SER A 142 10.01 17.48 -14.11
CA SER A 142 10.34 16.57 -15.21
C SER A 142 9.33 16.60 -16.37
N GLY A 143 8.32 17.48 -16.31
CA GLY A 143 7.28 17.61 -17.32
C GLY A 143 6.32 16.41 -17.42
N ILE A 144 6.27 15.55 -16.39
CA ILE A 144 5.30 14.45 -16.28
C ILE A 144 3.93 15.00 -15.85
N LEU A 145 3.93 15.99 -14.97
CA LEU A 145 2.75 16.76 -14.57
C LEU A 145 2.94 18.22 -14.98
N VAL A 146 1.88 18.85 -15.42
CA VAL A 146 1.86 20.30 -15.70
C VAL A 146 1.69 21.08 -14.40
N GLU A 147 0.88 20.54 -13.48
CA GLU A 147 0.62 21.07 -12.15
C GLU A 147 0.40 19.91 -11.17
N ALA A 148 0.39 20.19 -9.87
CA ALA A 148 0.18 19.19 -8.83
C ALA A 148 -1.27 18.65 -8.83
N ASP A 149 -1.65 17.88 -9.83
CA ASP A 149 -2.94 17.23 -9.94
C ASP A 149 -2.97 15.94 -9.11
N ASN A 150 -3.76 15.97 -8.04
CA ASN A 150 -3.92 14.83 -7.14
C ASN A 150 -4.53 13.59 -7.81
N HIS A 151 -5.38 13.74 -8.81
CA HIS A 151 -5.99 12.62 -9.52
C HIS A 151 -4.97 11.92 -10.42
N ARG A 152 -4.24 12.66 -11.22
CA ARG A 152 -3.14 12.13 -12.05
C ARG A 152 -2.06 11.48 -11.18
N MET A 153 -1.60 12.19 -10.16
CA MET A 153 -0.59 11.68 -9.24
C MET A 153 -1.00 10.35 -8.61
N THR A 154 -2.24 10.23 -8.17
CA THR A 154 -2.74 8.96 -7.62
C THR A 154 -2.73 7.85 -8.67
N ARG A 155 -3.03 8.13 -9.94
CA ARG A 155 -2.99 7.11 -11.00
C ARG A 155 -1.57 6.62 -11.24
N PHE A 156 -0.58 7.50 -11.26
CA PHE A 156 0.82 7.13 -11.38
C PHE A 156 1.27 6.26 -10.21
N MET A 157 0.96 6.65 -8.98
CA MET A 157 1.37 5.89 -7.79
C MET A 157 0.72 4.50 -7.74
N VAL A 158 -0.59 4.39 -8.01
CA VAL A 158 -1.29 3.09 -8.02
C VAL A 158 -0.71 2.14 -9.08
N ARG A 159 -0.33 2.66 -10.24
CA ARG A 159 0.32 1.85 -11.29
C ARG A 159 1.76 1.47 -10.91
N ALA A 160 2.53 2.39 -10.34
CA ALA A 160 3.88 2.11 -9.88
C ALA A 160 3.91 1.07 -8.73
N GLU A 161 2.92 1.11 -7.82
CA GLU A 161 2.75 0.07 -6.79
C GLU A 161 2.39 -1.28 -7.42
N GLN A 162 1.48 -1.30 -8.40
CA GLN A 162 1.08 -2.53 -9.09
C GLN A 162 2.26 -3.20 -9.82
N GLU A 163 3.15 -2.40 -10.41
CA GLU A 163 4.39 -2.90 -11.05
C GLU A 163 5.49 -3.26 -10.02
N GLY A 164 5.26 -3.00 -8.74
CA GLY A 164 6.22 -3.30 -7.67
C GLY A 164 7.42 -2.37 -7.61
N ILE A 165 7.29 -1.16 -8.18
CA ILE A 165 8.34 -0.12 -8.19
C ILE A 165 8.37 0.62 -6.85
N VAL A 166 7.21 0.87 -6.28
CA VAL A 166 7.06 1.57 -5.00
C VAL A 166 6.07 0.84 -4.08
N CYS A 167 6.18 1.11 -2.78
CA CYS A 167 5.19 0.79 -1.75
C CYS A 167 5.22 1.89 -0.67
N SER A 168 4.24 1.95 0.22
CA SER A 168 4.18 2.93 1.30
C SER A 168 4.00 2.30 2.68
#